data_9840675ddfbf8ae5b5f3bfe73b5fd8b6
#
_entry.id   9840675ddfbf8ae5b5f3bfe73b5fd8b6
#
_cell.length_a   1.000
_cell.length_b   1.000
_cell.length_c   1.000
_cell.angle_alpha   90.00
_cell.angle_beta   90.00
_cell.angle_gamma   90.00
#
_symmetry.space_group_name_H-M   'P 1'
#
loop_
_entity.id
_entity.type
_entity.pdbx_description
1 polymer ?
#
loop_
_entity_poly.entity_id
_entity_poly.type
_entity_poly.pdbx_seq_one_letter_code
_entity_poly.pdbx_strand_id
1 'polypeptide(L)'
;CLSRGLGDVYKRQIIITFRCFLMIGRVPSESMEPTLMVHDWLIGDRHAYEEEKPQRGDIVMFYQKDENETMVKRVIGLPGETVSFVGGKVYINGEPLDESAYLDDTVETDCGEEDKTFTVPEGSYFMLGDNREISLDARYWKHTYITTDDMKSKEILIIPFHRLPWF
;
A
#
# COMPACT_ATOMS: atom_id res chain seq x y z
N CYS A 1 -4.45 6.63 47.21
CA CYS A 1 -3.46 5.80 46.50
C CYS A 1 -4.02 4.89 45.39
N LEU A 2 -5.31 4.59 45.38
CA LEU A 2 -5.95 3.69 44.40
C LEU A 2 -6.17 4.33 42.99
N SER A 3 -6.25 5.65 42.88
CA SER A 3 -6.55 6.30 41.58
C SER A 3 -5.35 6.36 40.64
N ARG A 4 -4.13 6.36 41.13
CA ARG A 4 -2.92 6.35 40.27
C ARG A 4 -2.69 5.01 39.57
N GLY A 5 -2.98 3.89 40.25
CA GLY A 5 -2.80 2.55 39.66
C GLY A 5 -3.78 2.24 38.51
N LEU A 6 -5.01 2.74 38.61
CA LEU A 6 -6.02 2.53 37.56
C LEU A 6 -5.64 3.25 36.26
N GLY A 7 -5.19 4.51 36.37
CA GLY A 7 -4.72 5.27 35.20
C GLY A 7 -3.53 4.63 34.49
N ASP A 8 -2.62 4.00 35.20
CA ASP A 8 -1.44 3.34 34.63
C ASP A 8 -1.82 2.01 33.93
N VAL A 9 -2.82 1.29 34.46
CA VAL A 9 -3.36 0.08 33.83
C VAL A 9 -4.01 0.44 32.49
N TYR A 10 -4.86 1.45 32.46
CA TYR A 10 -5.50 1.90 31.19
C TYR A 10 -4.50 2.41 30.17
N LYS A 11 -3.47 3.17 30.59
CA LYS A 11 -2.40 3.61 29.68
C LYS A 11 -1.65 2.43 29.07
N ARG A 12 -1.29 1.44 29.89
CA ARG A 12 -0.62 0.22 29.39
C ARG A 12 -1.50 -0.57 28.45
N GLN A 13 -2.78 -0.72 28.77
CA GLN A 13 -3.75 -1.42 27.92
C GLN A 13 -3.91 -0.73 26.56
N ILE A 14 -4.04 0.59 26.53
CA ILE A 14 -4.10 1.37 25.30
C ILE A 14 -2.83 1.15 24.46
N ILE A 15 -1.64 1.24 25.06
CA ILE A 15 -0.35 1.06 24.36
C ILE A 15 -0.25 -0.37 23.79
N ILE A 16 -0.64 -1.39 24.56
CA ILE A 16 -0.62 -2.78 24.11
C ILE A 16 -1.59 -2.96 22.94
N THR A 17 -2.83 -2.47 23.08
CA THR A 17 -3.83 -2.55 22.02
C THR A 17 -3.33 -1.91 20.73
N PHE A 18 -2.81 -0.68 20.82
CA PHE A 18 -2.26 0.00 19.63
C PHE A 18 -1.10 -0.79 19.00
N ARG A 19 -0.18 -1.33 19.80
CA ARG A 19 0.97 -2.09 19.28
C ARG A 19 0.58 -3.44 18.67
N CYS A 20 -0.44 -4.09 19.21
CA CYS A 20 -0.88 -5.39 18.71
C CYS A 20 -1.70 -5.26 17.43
N PHE A 21 -2.60 -4.28 17.37
CA PHE A 21 -3.56 -4.17 16.27
C PHE A 21 -3.15 -3.19 15.17
N LEU A 22 -2.39 -2.16 15.51
CA LEU A 22 -2.06 -1.11 14.56
C LEU A 22 -0.58 -1.10 14.19
N MET A 23 -0.32 -0.80 12.94
CA MET A 23 0.99 -0.44 12.43
C MET A 23 1.02 1.05 12.12
N ILE A 24 2.03 1.74 12.65
CA ILE A 24 2.21 3.16 12.39
C ILE A 24 3.52 3.32 11.62
N GLY A 25 3.44 3.95 10.48
CA GLY A 25 4.58 4.26 9.61
C GLY A 25 4.59 5.74 9.23
N ARG A 26 5.77 6.23 8.86
CA ARG A 26 5.93 7.53 8.23
C ARG A 26 6.30 7.31 6.77
N VAL A 27 5.68 8.04 5.87
CA VAL A 27 5.94 7.94 4.43
C VAL A 27 7.31 8.55 4.11
N PRO A 28 8.29 7.74 3.63
CA PRO A 28 9.64 8.21 3.42
C PRO A 28 9.90 8.73 2.00
N SER A 29 9.06 8.39 1.03
CA SER A 29 9.28 8.63 -0.40
C SER A 29 8.04 9.13 -1.13
N GLU A 30 8.24 9.68 -2.30
CA GLU A 30 7.19 10.26 -3.16
C GLU A 30 6.42 9.21 -3.98
N SER A 31 6.71 7.93 -3.81
CA SER A 31 6.19 6.84 -4.67
C SER A 31 4.68 6.64 -4.64
N MET A 32 3.99 7.21 -3.65
CA MET A 32 2.54 7.15 -3.48
C MET A 32 1.86 8.52 -3.60
N GLU A 33 2.59 9.54 -4.05
CA GLU A 33 1.99 10.84 -4.36
C GLU A 33 1.02 10.73 -5.55
N PRO A 34 -0.06 11.44 -5.57
CA PRO A 34 -0.51 12.45 -4.59
C PRO A 34 -1.27 11.90 -3.38
N THR A 35 -1.56 10.60 -3.32
CA THR A 35 -2.38 9.99 -2.25
C THR A 35 -1.69 10.11 -0.89
N LEU A 36 -0.42 9.72 -0.81
CA LEU A 36 0.43 9.84 0.37
C LEU A 36 1.61 10.74 0.06
N MET A 37 1.70 11.84 0.80
CA MET A 37 2.83 12.77 0.67
C MET A 37 3.99 12.37 1.57
N VAL A 38 5.21 12.75 1.18
CA VAL A 38 6.39 12.56 2.03
C VAL A 38 6.15 13.19 3.40
N HIS A 39 6.48 12.45 4.43
CA HIS A 39 6.30 12.78 5.86
C HIS A 39 4.89 12.63 6.41
N ASP A 40 3.91 12.23 5.63
CA ASP A 40 2.62 11.82 6.18
C ASP A 40 2.78 10.61 7.12
N TRP A 41 1.89 10.52 8.10
CA TRP A 41 1.80 9.34 8.94
C TRP A 41 0.69 8.42 8.42
N LEU A 42 1.02 7.14 8.34
CA LEU A 42 0.13 6.09 7.92
C LEU A 42 -0.17 5.18 9.11
N ILE A 43 -1.45 4.96 9.36
CA ILE A 43 -1.91 3.99 10.35
C ILE A 43 -2.57 2.84 9.60
N GLY A 44 -2.12 1.64 9.85
CA GLY A 44 -2.65 0.42 9.22
C GLY A 44 -3.11 -0.60 10.25
N ASP A 45 -4.13 -1.37 9.88
CA ASP A 45 -4.61 -2.53 10.61
C ASP A 45 -3.75 -3.75 10.27
N ARG A 46 -3.16 -4.37 11.29
CA ARG A 46 -2.30 -5.56 11.15
C ARG A 46 -3.08 -6.84 10.88
N HIS A 47 -4.35 -6.89 11.25
CA HIS A 47 -5.19 -8.07 11.18
C HIS A 47 -6.18 -8.04 10.01
N ALA A 48 -6.16 -6.99 9.21
CA ALA A 48 -7.11 -6.77 8.12
C ALA A 48 -7.21 -7.97 7.16
N TYR A 49 -6.13 -8.71 6.97
CA TYR A 49 -6.07 -9.83 6.02
C TYR A 49 -6.08 -11.21 6.68
N GLU A 50 -6.42 -11.30 7.97
CA GLU A 50 -6.63 -12.58 8.65
C GLU A 50 -7.99 -13.22 8.28
N GLU A 51 -9.02 -12.38 8.10
CA GLU A 51 -10.37 -12.81 7.77
C GLU A 51 -10.78 -12.44 6.33
N GLU A 52 -10.24 -11.34 5.80
CA GLU A 52 -10.57 -10.81 4.48
C GLU A 52 -9.37 -10.94 3.53
N LYS A 53 -9.65 -11.08 2.24
CA LYS A 53 -8.59 -11.02 1.22
C LYS A 53 -8.33 -9.57 0.82
N PRO A 54 -7.06 -9.22 0.50
CA PRO A 54 -6.74 -7.92 -0.08
C PRO A 54 -7.60 -7.63 -1.31
N GLN A 55 -8.13 -6.41 -1.36
CA GLN A 55 -8.98 -5.93 -2.44
C GLN A 55 -8.18 -5.02 -3.37
N ARG A 56 -8.60 -4.94 -4.64
CA ARG A 56 -8.05 -3.94 -5.57
C ARG A 56 -8.30 -2.53 -5.03
N GLY A 57 -7.26 -1.70 -5.05
CA GLY A 57 -7.28 -0.35 -4.52
C GLY A 57 -6.81 -0.23 -3.07
N ASP A 58 -6.70 -1.33 -2.31
CA ASP A 58 -6.15 -1.28 -0.95
C ASP A 58 -4.72 -0.73 -0.96
N ILE A 59 -4.43 0.17 -0.02
CA ILE A 59 -3.07 0.63 0.25
C ILE A 59 -2.49 -0.26 1.36
N VAL A 60 -1.37 -0.92 1.06
CA VAL A 60 -0.81 -1.96 1.92
C VAL A 60 0.62 -1.64 2.28
N MET A 61 0.94 -1.77 3.57
CA MET A 61 2.33 -1.86 4.04
C MET A 61 2.77 -3.32 4.00
N PHE A 62 3.84 -3.63 3.28
CA PHE A 62 4.36 -4.99 3.10
C PHE A 62 5.89 -5.00 3.08
N TYR A 63 6.47 -6.18 3.31
CA TYR A 63 7.90 -6.38 3.21
C TYR A 63 8.29 -6.75 1.78
N GLN A 64 9.17 -5.95 1.17
CA GLN A 64 9.71 -6.23 -0.17
C GLN A 64 11.08 -6.88 -0.04
N LYS A 65 11.19 -8.10 -0.60
CA LYS A 65 12.39 -8.97 -0.43
C LYS A 65 13.61 -8.46 -1.18
N ASP A 66 13.41 -7.85 -2.36
CA ASP A 66 14.53 -7.35 -3.17
C ASP A 66 15.24 -6.18 -2.51
N GLU A 67 14.44 -5.28 -1.92
CA GLU A 67 14.93 -4.06 -1.28
C GLU A 67 15.21 -4.27 0.21
N ASN A 68 14.78 -5.41 0.79
CA ASN A 68 14.92 -5.75 2.20
C ASN A 68 14.32 -4.68 3.13
N GLU A 69 13.20 -4.10 2.73
CA GLU A 69 12.52 -3.02 3.48
C GLU A 69 10.99 -3.14 3.45
N THR A 70 10.34 -2.37 4.34
CA THR A 70 8.88 -2.25 4.33
C THR A 70 8.49 -1.11 3.41
N MET A 71 7.67 -1.44 2.42
CA MET A 71 7.13 -0.50 1.45
C MET A 71 5.64 -0.29 1.62
N VAL A 72 5.15 0.78 1.00
CA VAL A 72 3.71 1.09 0.87
C VAL A 72 3.39 1.20 -0.60
N LYS A 73 2.42 0.42 -1.07
CA LYS A 73 1.92 0.46 -2.46
C LYS A 73 0.43 0.15 -2.49
N ARG A 74 -0.17 0.35 -3.66
CA ARG A 74 -1.58 0.02 -3.92
C ARG A 74 -1.69 -1.34 -4.60
N VAL A 75 -2.67 -2.13 -4.17
CA VAL A 75 -3.05 -3.40 -4.83
C VAL A 75 -3.72 -3.08 -6.16
N ILE A 76 -3.14 -3.56 -7.26
CA ILE A 76 -3.66 -3.38 -8.62
C ILE A 76 -4.11 -4.71 -9.22
N GLY A 77 -3.27 -5.74 -9.22
CA GLY A 77 -3.64 -7.06 -9.73
C GLY A 77 -3.97 -8.03 -8.60
N LEU A 78 -5.06 -8.75 -8.75
CA LEU A 78 -5.53 -9.79 -7.83
C LEU A 78 -5.09 -11.18 -8.29
N PRO A 79 -5.11 -12.21 -7.41
CA PRO A 79 -4.75 -13.58 -7.77
C PRO A 79 -5.50 -14.09 -9.00
N GLY A 80 -4.76 -14.70 -9.94
CA GLY A 80 -5.29 -15.25 -11.18
C GLY A 80 -5.52 -14.24 -12.31
N GLU A 81 -5.33 -12.95 -12.06
CA GLU A 81 -5.55 -11.91 -13.08
C GLU A 81 -4.30 -11.67 -13.94
N THR A 82 -4.55 -11.08 -15.09
CA THR A 82 -3.51 -10.57 -15.99
C THR A 82 -3.50 -9.05 -15.95
N VAL A 83 -2.34 -8.48 -15.63
CA VAL A 83 -2.10 -7.03 -15.65
C VAL A 83 -1.27 -6.71 -16.88
N SER A 84 -1.73 -5.80 -17.72
CA SER A 84 -1.00 -5.33 -18.90
C SER A 84 -1.02 -3.81 -19.01
N PHE A 85 -0.07 -3.27 -19.77
CA PHE A 85 0.15 -1.85 -19.92
C PHE A 85 0.08 -1.52 -21.41
N VAL A 86 -0.93 -0.75 -21.82
CA VAL A 86 -1.16 -0.38 -23.22
C VAL A 86 -1.49 1.10 -23.33
N GLY A 87 -0.73 1.83 -24.12
CA GLY A 87 -0.97 3.26 -24.36
C GLY A 87 -0.97 4.10 -23.08
N GLY A 88 -0.06 3.80 -22.14
CA GLY A 88 0.06 4.52 -20.89
C GLY A 88 -1.03 4.19 -19.83
N LYS A 89 -1.87 3.18 -20.08
CA LYS A 89 -2.94 2.77 -19.16
C LYS A 89 -2.78 1.34 -18.69
N VAL A 90 -3.31 1.06 -17.50
CA VAL A 90 -3.35 -0.27 -16.90
C VAL A 90 -4.60 -1.00 -17.35
N TYR A 91 -4.43 -2.27 -17.73
CA TYR A 91 -5.52 -3.18 -18.11
C TYR A 91 -5.51 -4.40 -17.19
N ILE A 92 -6.70 -4.84 -16.79
CA ILE A 92 -6.90 -6.07 -16.02
C ILE A 92 -7.73 -7.03 -16.88
N ASN A 93 -7.16 -8.20 -17.20
CA ASN A 93 -7.80 -9.20 -18.04
C ASN A 93 -8.26 -8.66 -19.41
N GLY A 94 -7.54 -7.67 -19.94
CA GLY A 94 -7.84 -7.02 -21.22
C GLY A 94 -8.83 -5.86 -21.16
N GLU A 95 -9.38 -5.54 -19.98
CA GLU A 95 -10.27 -4.39 -19.77
C GLU A 95 -9.51 -3.24 -19.10
N PRO A 96 -9.70 -1.98 -19.50
CA PRO A 96 -9.03 -0.84 -18.89
C PRO A 96 -9.45 -0.67 -17.44
N LEU A 97 -8.48 -0.48 -16.57
CA LEU A 97 -8.73 -0.22 -15.15
C LEU A 97 -9.13 1.26 -14.97
N ASP A 98 -10.26 1.49 -14.29
CA ASP A 98 -10.64 2.83 -13.85
C ASP A 98 -9.82 3.22 -12.61
N GLU A 99 -8.94 4.18 -12.76
CA GLU A 99 -8.04 4.70 -11.72
C GLU A 99 -8.37 6.14 -11.30
N SER A 100 -9.48 6.69 -11.81
CA SER A 100 -9.90 8.09 -11.60
C SER A 100 -10.13 8.48 -10.13
N ALA A 101 -10.33 7.48 -9.25
CA ALA A 101 -10.50 7.71 -7.81
C ALA A 101 -9.20 8.18 -7.10
N TYR A 102 -8.03 7.95 -7.69
CA TYR A 102 -6.73 8.24 -7.07
C TYR A 102 -5.66 8.78 -8.02
N LEU A 103 -5.87 8.71 -9.32
CA LEU A 103 -4.99 9.27 -10.35
C LEU A 103 -5.73 10.28 -11.22
N ASP A 104 -5.00 11.28 -11.69
CA ASP A 104 -5.46 12.17 -12.75
C ASP A 104 -5.43 11.44 -14.10
N ASP A 105 -6.38 11.74 -15.00
CA ASP A 105 -6.50 11.12 -16.32
C ASP A 105 -5.27 11.35 -17.23
N THR A 106 -4.44 12.32 -16.89
CA THR A 106 -3.20 12.65 -17.62
C THR A 106 -2.00 11.80 -17.20
N VAL A 107 -2.13 11.02 -16.12
CA VAL A 107 -1.04 10.17 -15.63
C VAL A 107 -0.89 8.95 -16.52
N GLU A 108 0.29 8.80 -17.09
CA GLU A 108 0.67 7.64 -17.88
C GLU A 108 1.44 6.61 -17.04
N THR A 109 1.13 5.35 -17.24
CA THR A 109 1.81 4.23 -16.58
C THR A 109 2.66 3.49 -17.59
N ASP A 110 3.96 3.74 -17.57
CA ASP A 110 4.94 3.02 -18.38
C ASP A 110 5.54 1.85 -17.60
N CYS A 111 5.86 0.75 -18.29
CA CYS A 111 6.57 -0.41 -17.74
C CYS A 111 7.95 -0.64 -18.40
N GLY A 112 8.42 0.31 -19.20
CA GLY A 112 9.72 0.28 -19.87
C GLY A 112 9.80 -0.65 -21.08
N GLU A 113 8.82 -1.52 -21.30
CA GLU A 113 8.69 -2.42 -22.44
C GLU A 113 7.26 -2.34 -22.98
N GLU A 114 7.10 -2.15 -24.27
CA GLU A 114 5.77 -2.16 -24.90
C GLU A 114 5.10 -3.53 -24.72
N ASP A 115 3.82 -3.52 -24.36
CA ASP A 115 2.97 -4.70 -24.20
C ASP A 115 3.41 -5.72 -23.15
N LYS A 116 4.19 -5.30 -22.14
CA LYS A 116 4.54 -6.17 -21.04
C LYS A 116 3.31 -6.60 -20.25
N THR A 117 3.19 -7.90 -20.06
CA THR A 117 2.04 -8.53 -19.39
C THR A 117 2.50 -9.35 -18.20
N PHE A 118 1.78 -9.22 -17.09
CA PHE A 118 2.05 -9.92 -15.84
C PHE A 118 0.86 -10.79 -15.48
N THR A 119 1.07 -12.10 -15.32
CA THR A 119 0.03 -13.00 -14.80
C THR A 119 0.26 -13.18 -13.30
N VAL A 120 -0.71 -12.73 -12.50
CA VAL A 120 -0.62 -12.76 -11.05
C VAL A 120 -0.87 -14.18 -10.54
N PRO A 121 0.09 -14.82 -9.86
CA PRO A 121 -0.10 -16.16 -9.33
C PRO A 121 -1.18 -16.21 -8.24
N GLU A 122 -1.77 -17.39 -8.00
CA GLU A 122 -2.69 -17.61 -6.89
C GLU A 122 -2.03 -17.24 -5.54
N GLY A 123 -2.78 -16.56 -4.67
CA GLY A 123 -2.31 -16.09 -3.38
C GLY A 123 -1.31 -14.93 -3.43
N SER A 124 -1.12 -14.33 -4.59
CA SER A 124 -0.20 -13.20 -4.81
C SER A 124 -0.92 -11.99 -5.38
N TYR A 125 -0.28 -10.84 -5.27
CA TYR A 125 -0.83 -9.54 -5.67
C TYR A 125 0.22 -8.75 -6.43
N PHE A 126 -0.26 -7.94 -7.40
CA PHE A 126 0.56 -7.02 -8.16
C PHE A 126 0.37 -5.60 -7.62
N MET A 127 1.46 -4.95 -7.23
CA MET A 127 1.46 -3.70 -6.48
C MET A 127 2.03 -2.56 -7.30
N LEU A 128 1.32 -1.42 -7.37
CA LEU A 128 1.85 -0.20 -8.00
C LEU A 128 1.88 0.96 -7.01
N GLY A 129 2.83 1.88 -7.22
CA GLY A 129 2.78 3.20 -6.61
C GLY A 129 1.83 4.12 -7.36
N ASP A 130 1.23 5.08 -6.67
CA ASP A 130 0.35 6.07 -7.28
C ASP A 130 1.17 7.07 -8.11
N ASN A 131 2.39 7.39 -7.69
CA ASN A 131 3.33 8.16 -8.52
C ASN A 131 3.96 7.25 -9.59
N ARG A 132 3.25 7.05 -10.68
CA ARG A 132 3.59 6.10 -11.75
C ARG A 132 4.94 6.36 -12.40
N GLU A 133 5.36 7.61 -12.46
CA GLU A 133 6.59 8.03 -13.14
C GLU A 133 7.84 7.61 -12.36
N ILE A 134 7.83 7.74 -11.03
CA ILE A 134 9.03 7.54 -10.21
C ILE A 134 8.97 6.31 -9.30
N SER A 135 7.81 5.65 -9.21
CA SER A 135 7.64 4.52 -8.30
C SER A 135 8.47 3.32 -8.71
N LEU A 136 9.34 2.86 -7.82
CA LEU A 136 9.94 1.53 -7.89
C LEU A 136 8.91 0.53 -7.34
N ASP A 137 8.28 -0.25 -8.22
CA ASP A 137 7.19 -1.16 -7.86
C ASP A 137 7.22 -2.46 -8.68
N ALA A 138 6.13 -3.22 -8.68
CA ALA A 138 6.04 -4.55 -9.29
C ALA A 138 6.44 -4.59 -10.78
N ARG A 139 6.46 -3.47 -11.48
CA ARG A 139 6.92 -3.38 -12.87
C ARG A 139 8.41 -3.69 -13.01
N TYR A 140 9.18 -3.40 -11.96
CA TYR A 140 10.65 -3.39 -11.98
C TYR A 140 11.29 -4.38 -10.99
N TRP A 141 10.55 -4.91 -10.00
CA TRP A 141 11.09 -5.84 -9.02
C TRP A 141 11.40 -7.21 -9.63
N LYS A 142 12.41 -7.84 -9.10
CA LYS A 142 12.74 -9.25 -9.43
C LYS A 142 11.71 -10.21 -8.83
N HIS A 143 11.28 -9.96 -7.57
CA HIS A 143 10.15 -10.61 -6.94
C HIS A 143 8.92 -9.74 -7.13
N THR A 144 8.36 -9.79 -8.34
CA THR A 144 7.25 -8.94 -8.82
C THR A 144 6.01 -9.00 -7.92
N TYR A 145 5.69 -10.17 -7.39
CA TYR A 145 4.43 -10.42 -6.70
C TYR A 145 4.62 -10.46 -5.19
N ILE A 146 3.67 -9.85 -4.47
CA ILE A 146 3.63 -9.82 -3.00
C ILE A 146 2.58 -10.80 -2.53
N THR A 147 2.94 -11.68 -1.59
CA THR A 147 2.00 -12.63 -0.96
C THR A 147 1.34 -12.02 0.27
N THR A 148 0.22 -12.57 0.72
CA THR A 148 -0.42 -12.15 1.97
C THR A 148 0.52 -12.27 3.17
N ASP A 149 1.43 -13.26 3.18
CA ASP A 149 2.40 -13.45 4.26
C ASP A 149 3.42 -12.29 4.34
N ASP A 150 3.71 -11.63 3.22
CA ASP A 150 4.59 -10.47 3.17
C ASP A 150 3.86 -9.16 3.58
N MET A 151 2.52 -9.15 3.58
CA MET A 151 1.71 -8.00 3.98
C MET A 151 1.76 -7.82 5.49
N LYS A 152 1.92 -6.57 5.94
CA LYS A 152 2.06 -6.22 7.35
C LYS A 152 0.83 -5.52 7.91
N SER A 153 0.17 -4.72 7.09
CA SER A 153 -1.08 -4.04 7.45
C SER A 153 -1.76 -3.43 6.24
N LYS A 154 -3.08 -3.27 6.34
CA LYS A 154 -3.90 -2.46 5.44
C LYS A 154 -4.00 -1.04 5.97
N GLU A 155 -3.86 -0.05 5.12
CA GLU A 155 -4.09 1.35 5.48
C GLU A 155 -5.55 1.57 5.92
N ILE A 156 -5.72 2.29 7.03
CA ILE A 156 -7.03 2.68 7.57
C ILE A 156 -7.13 4.18 7.82
N LEU A 157 -6.00 4.87 7.95
CA LEU A 157 -5.98 6.31 8.20
C LEU A 157 -4.66 6.93 7.77
N ILE A 158 -4.77 8.03 7.04
CA ILE A 158 -3.66 8.92 6.68
C ILE A 158 -3.74 10.18 7.54
N ILE A 159 -2.65 10.53 8.21
CA ILE A 159 -2.53 11.79 8.94
C ILE A 159 -1.60 12.69 8.14
N PRO A 160 -2.14 13.69 7.42
CA PRO A 160 -1.36 14.56 6.54
C PRO A 160 -0.64 15.63 7.37
N PHE A 161 0.46 15.26 8.01
CA PHE A 161 1.14 16.10 9.01
C PHE A 161 1.63 17.43 8.43
N HIS A 162 2.08 17.42 7.16
CA HIS A 162 2.52 18.63 6.47
C HIS A 162 1.38 19.59 6.07
N ARG A 163 0.11 19.11 6.08
CA ARG A 163 -1.09 19.91 5.76
C ARG A 163 -1.78 20.47 7.00
N LEU A 164 -1.29 20.13 8.19
CA LEU A 164 -1.87 20.65 9.42
C LEU A 164 -1.43 22.11 9.63
N PRO A 165 -2.37 23.07 9.84
CA PRO A 165 -2.09 24.51 9.87
C PRO A 165 -1.27 24.99 11.07
N TRP A 166 -0.78 24.08 11.92
CA TRP A 166 -0.14 24.41 13.22
C TRP A 166 1.30 23.90 13.38
N PHE A 167 1.95 23.44 12.28
CA PHE A 167 3.35 23.00 12.29
C PHE A 167 4.13 23.57 11.13
#